data_a8bea3895782f1e8bef377ea42af1fe6
#
_entry.id   a8bea3895782f1e8bef377ea42af1fe6
#
_cell.length_a   1.000
_cell.length_b   1.000
_cell.length_c   1.000
_cell.angle_alpha   90.00
_cell.angle_beta   90.00
_cell.angle_gamma   90.00
#
_symmetry.space_group_name_H-M   'P 1'
#
loop_
_entity.id
_entity.type
_entity.pdbx_description
1 polymer ?
#
loop_
_entity_poly.entity_id
_entity_poly.type
_entity_poly.pdbx_seq_one_letter_code
_entity_poly.pdbx_strand_id
1 'polypeptide(L)'
;GTALDEVSTSGWDTSAIMSERLIHLSSNSEHLSRSFMAKLCILGSLELMLKPFAKLLENNTFKKGLVLSSDDRGLPKMVNLANRDKCFSREGRVKPQALMTKMSAICPDNTRVLMDTGNSFLWGINYWNCKRPIDFNPKKSLFHIGIGFASMGWAIGAAVGMAAGAKGKPVVCFTGDGSMLMSGQE
;
A
#
# COMPACT_ATOMS: atom_id res chain seq x y z
N GLY A 1 2.41 -4.89 10.80
CA GLY A 1 1.23 -5.60 10.64
C GLY A 1 0.64 -5.68 9.26
N THR A 2 0.85 -6.80 8.60
CA THR A 2 0.12 -7.18 7.40
C THR A 2 -0.90 -8.25 7.76
N ALA A 3 -2.02 -8.31 7.02
CA ALA A 3 -3.02 -9.37 7.17
C ALA A 3 -2.60 -10.69 6.51
N LEU A 4 -1.50 -10.73 5.78
CA LEU A 4 -1.06 -11.87 4.95
C LEU A 4 -2.20 -12.33 4.01
N ASP A 5 -2.78 -11.38 3.31
CA ASP A 5 -3.81 -11.60 2.31
C ASP A 5 -3.22 -12.12 0.98
N GLU A 6 -4.09 -12.41 0.02
CA GLU A 6 -3.69 -12.95 -1.29
C GLU A 6 -2.64 -12.06 -2.00
N VAL A 7 -2.83 -10.74 -1.96
CA VAL A 7 -1.93 -9.80 -2.64
C VAL A 7 -0.57 -9.76 -1.96
N SER A 8 -0.55 -9.68 -0.62
CA SER A 8 0.69 -9.61 0.15
C SER A 8 1.49 -10.92 0.17
N THR A 9 0.86 -12.01 -0.21
CA THR A 9 1.44 -13.36 -0.23
C THR A 9 1.65 -13.92 -1.64
N SER A 10 1.54 -13.07 -2.66
CA SER A 10 1.71 -13.48 -4.07
C SER A 10 0.78 -14.63 -4.48
N GLY A 11 -0.50 -14.56 -4.11
CA GLY A 11 -1.48 -15.61 -4.44
C GLY A 11 -1.37 -16.83 -3.53
N TRP A 12 -1.08 -16.62 -2.24
CA TRP A 12 -0.91 -17.70 -1.26
C TRP A 12 0.28 -18.61 -1.53
N ASP A 13 1.35 -18.06 -2.09
CA ASP A 13 2.57 -18.81 -2.39
C ASP A 13 3.29 -19.26 -1.11
N THR A 14 3.17 -20.55 -0.80
CA THR A 14 3.81 -21.15 0.36
C THR A 14 5.33 -21.20 0.27
N SER A 15 5.89 -21.11 -0.95
CA SER A 15 7.35 -21.06 -1.12
C SER A 15 7.93 -19.70 -0.72
N ALA A 16 7.14 -18.63 -0.87
CA ALA A 16 7.51 -17.29 -0.44
C ALA A 16 7.35 -17.09 1.07
N ILE A 17 6.43 -17.83 1.71
CA ILE A 17 6.10 -17.70 3.12
C ILE A 17 6.30 -19.04 3.82
N MET A 18 7.50 -19.24 4.35
CA MET A 18 7.81 -20.42 5.15
C MET A 18 7.20 -20.30 6.53
N SER A 19 6.08 -20.99 6.79
CA SER A 19 5.37 -20.96 8.08
C SER A 19 6.28 -21.29 9.28
N GLU A 20 7.23 -22.19 9.12
CA GLU A 20 8.20 -22.57 10.16
C GLU A 20 9.18 -21.45 10.55
N ARG A 21 9.34 -20.45 9.71
CA ARG A 21 10.22 -19.28 9.93
C ARG A 21 9.45 -17.98 10.07
N LEU A 22 8.13 -18.04 9.96
CA LEU A 22 7.28 -16.88 9.99
C LEU A 22 6.99 -16.44 11.42
N ILE A 23 7.31 -15.19 11.72
CA ILE A 23 6.86 -14.50 12.93
C ILE A 23 5.86 -13.43 12.49
N HIS A 24 4.61 -13.57 12.93
CA HIS A 24 3.55 -12.65 12.56
C HIS A 24 3.24 -11.69 13.71
N LEU A 25 3.54 -10.41 13.52
CA LEU A 25 3.25 -9.35 14.48
C LEU A 25 2.04 -8.55 13.98
N SER A 26 1.02 -8.41 14.77
CA SER A 26 -0.14 -7.58 14.43
C SER A 26 -0.77 -6.93 15.65
N SER A 27 -1.31 -5.73 15.46
CA SER A 27 -2.17 -5.06 16.45
C SER A 27 -3.63 -5.50 16.35
N ASN A 28 -4.00 -6.27 15.33
CA ASN A 28 -5.33 -6.80 15.12
C ASN A 28 -5.30 -8.33 15.18
N SER A 29 -6.05 -8.91 16.12
CA SER A 29 -6.15 -10.37 16.30
C SER A 29 -6.73 -11.08 15.09
N GLU A 30 -7.63 -10.44 14.34
CA GLU A 30 -8.24 -11.02 13.15
C GLU A 30 -7.25 -11.25 12.00
N HIS A 31 -6.11 -10.57 12.02
CA HIS A 31 -5.05 -10.76 11.02
C HIS A 31 -4.16 -11.97 11.33
N LEU A 32 -4.11 -12.38 12.60
CA LEU A 32 -3.26 -13.49 13.02
C LEU A 32 -3.88 -14.84 12.65
N SER A 33 -3.08 -15.72 12.08
CA SER A 33 -3.49 -17.09 11.69
C SER A 33 -4.68 -17.17 10.72
N ARG A 34 -4.98 -16.07 10.01
CA ARG A 34 -6.11 -16.04 9.09
C ARG A 34 -5.85 -16.90 7.83
N SER A 35 -4.63 -16.92 7.36
CA SER A 35 -4.26 -17.54 6.08
C SER A 35 -3.07 -18.47 6.19
N PHE A 36 -2.06 -18.07 6.93
CA PHE A 36 -0.86 -18.86 7.20
C PHE A 36 -0.67 -19.01 8.70
N MET A 37 -0.41 -20.22 9.14
CA MET A 37 -0.02 -20.47 10.53
C MET A 37 1.45 -20.07 10.69
N ALA A 38 1.67 -18.93 11.31
CA ALA A 38 3.03 -18.54 11.67
C ALA A 38 3.51 -19.39 12.85
N LYS A 39 4.83 -19.65 12.88
CA LYS A 39 5.46 -20.32 14.03
C LYS A 39 5.24 -19.57 15.33
N LEU A 40 5.22 -18.24 15.24
CA LEU A 40 4.98 -17.36 16.37
C LEU A 40 4.06 -16.22 15.95
N CYS A 41 2.95 -16.08 16.64
CA CYS A 41 2.02 -14.97 16.50
C CYS A 41 2.10 -14.08 17.73
N ILE A 42 2.32 -12.77 17.52
CA ILE A 42 2.39 -11.80 18.61
C ILE A 42 1.36 -10.71 18.37
N LEU A 43 0.39 -10.62 19.27
CA LEU A 43 -0.63 -9.57 19.27
C LEU A 43 -0.21 -8.41 20.15
N GLY A 44 -0.23 -7.19 19.60
CA GLY A 44 0.06 -5.99 20.37
C GLY A 44 0.42 -4.80 19.49
N SER A 45 0.68 -3.67 20.13
CA SER A 45 1.14 -2.46 19.44
C SER A 45 2.50 -2.69 18.80
N LEU A 46 2.59 -2.52 17.48
CA LEU A 46 3.84 -2.65 16.74
C LEU A 46 4.91 -1.66 17.24
N GLU A 47 4.50 -0.46 17.60
CA GLU A 47 5.42 0.55 18.13
C GLU A 47 6.07 0.09 19.44
N LEU A 48 5.27 -0.49 20.35
CA LEU A 48 5.76 -0.99 21.63
C LEU A 48 6.62 -2.25 21.48
N MET A 49 6.36 -3.08 20.46
CA MET A 49 7.10 -4.31 20.23
C MET A 49 8.41 -4.09 19.48
N LEU A 50 8.41 -3.25 18.44
CA LEU A 50 9.56 -3.09 17.56
C LEU A 50 10.74 -2.38 18.25
N LYS A 51 10.49 -1.42 19.14
CA LYS A 51 11.56 -0.71 19.86
C LYS A 51 12.39 -1.64 20.77
N PRO A 52 11.79 -2.45 21.67
CA PRO A 52 12.55 -3.43 22.44
C PRO A 52 13.21 -4.50 21.57
N PHE A 53 12.55 -4.92 20.50
CA PHE A 53 13.10 -5.91 19.57
C PHE A 53 14.36 -5.40 18.87
N ALA A 54 14.36 -4.16 18.40
CA ALA A 54 15.54 -3.52 17.81
C ALA A 54 16.71 -3.47 18.81
N LYS A 55 16.44 -3.08 20.07
CA LYS A 55 17.47 -3.08 21.13
C LYS A 55 18.04 -4.48 21.40
N LEU A 56 17.20 -5.51 21.38
CA LEU A 56 17.66 -6.89 21.54
C LEU A 56 18.55 -7.32 20.38
N LEU A 57 18.25 -6.88 19.15
CA LEU A 57 19.07 -7.16 17.97
C LEU A 57 20.42 -6.45 18.03
N GLU A 58 20.46 -5.21 18.51
CA GLU A 58 21.71 -4.44 18.68
C GLU A 58 22.65 -5.07 19.72
N ASN A 59 22.10 -5.61 20.81
CA ASN A 59 22.86 -6.20 21.92
C ASN A 59 23.31 -7.65 21.67
N ASN A 60 22.74 -8.33 20.68
CA ASN A 60 23.10 -9.70 20.36
C ASN A 60 23.98 -9.76 19.12
N THR A 61 25.19 -10.27 19.25
CA THR A 61 26.04 -10.62 18.12
C THR A 61 25.45 -11.84 17.39
N PHE A 62 24.51 -11.58 16.47
CA PHE A 62 24.07 -12.62 15.56
C PHE A 62 25.26 -13.07 14.70
N LYS A 63 25.49 -14.39 14.62
CA LYS A 63 26.50 -14.93 13.71
C LYS A 63 26.24 -14.36 12.31
N LYS A 64 27.23 -13.72 11.74
CA LYS A 64 27.20 -13.02 10.44
C LYS A 64 26.68 -13.84 9.24
N GLY A 65 26.30 -15.11 9.42
CA GLY A 65 25.87 -16.00 8.36
C GLY A 65 24.46 -15.78 7.80
N LEU A 66 23.73 -14.76 8.30
CA LEU A 66 22.36 -14.46 7.83
C LEU A 66 22.17 -13.03 7.32
N VAL A 67 23.23 -12.26 7.18
CA VAL A 67 23.16 -11.00 6.46
C VAL A 67 23.23 -11.33 4.97
N LEU A 68 22.05 -11.54 4.37
CA LEU A 68 21.95 -11.50 2.90
C LEU A 68 22.54 -10.17 2.47
N SER A 69 23.61 -10.21 1.67
CA SER A 69 24.16 -8.99 1.08
C SER A 69 23.05 -8.30 0.30
N SER A 70 23.10 -6.98 0.20
CA SER A 70 22.11 -6.23 -0.57
C SER A 70 22.02 -6.71 -2.02
N ASP A 71 23.07 -7.33 -2.53
CA ASP A 71 23.19 -7.82 -3.90
C ASP A 71 22.60 -9.23 -4.08
N ASP A 72 22.57 -10.06 -3.02
CA ASP A 72 22.08 -11.45 -3.09
C ASP A 72 20.58 -11.60 -2.87
N ARG A 73 19.89 -10.51 -2.53
CA ARG A 73 18.48 -10.59 -2.11
C ARG A 73 17.51 -10.86 -3.23
N GLY A 74 17.92 -10.87 -4.50
CA GLY A 74 16.98 -11.02 -5.60
C GLY A 74 15.81 -10.01 -5.55
N LEU A 75 15.94 -8.99 -4.68
CA LEU A 75 14.95 -7.93 -4.61
C LEU A 75 14.88 -7.31 -5.99
N PRO A 76 13.70 -7.23 -6.60
CA PRO A 76 13.55 -6.53 -7.85
C PRO A 76 14.23 -5.18 -7.65
N LYS A 77 15.22 -4.86 -8.51
CA LYS A 77 15.86 -3.54 -8.50
C LYS A 77 14.73 -2.55 -8.34
N MET A 78 14.71 -1.82 -7.24
CA MET A 78 13.68 -0.81 -7.00
C MET A 78 13.50 -0.08 -8.32
N VAL A 79 12.27 -0.09 -8.83
CA VAL A 79 11.95 0.62 -10.08
C VAL A 79 12.52 2.00 -9.91
N ASN A 80 13.54 2.32 -10.69
CA ASN A 80 14.25 3.58 -10.52
C ASN A 80 13.28 4.69 -10.89
N LEU A 81 12.68 5.29 -9.88
CA LEU A 81 11.73 6.39 -10.04
C LEU A 81 12.35 7.62 -10.71
N ALA A 82 13.69 7.66 -10.85
CA ALA A 82 14.40 8.66 -11.65
C ALA A 82 14.02 8.63 -13.15
N ASN A 83 13.43 7.53 -13.64
CA ASN A 83 12.86 7.47 -14.99
C ASN A 83 11.42 7.97 -15.09
N ARG A 84 10.87 8.60 -14.04
CA ARG A 84 9.54 9.25 -14.09
C ARG A 84 9.41 10.24 -15.24
N ASP A 85 10.49 10.92 -15.58
CA ASP A 85 10.53 11.92 -16.67
C ASP A 85 10.39 11.31 -18.07
N LYS A 86 10.63 10.00 -18.24
CA LYS A 86 10.42 9.28 -19.50
C LYS A 86 8.97 8.89 -19.75
N CYS A 87 8.07 9.27 -18.87
CA CYS A 87 6.64 8.95 -18.96
C CYS A 87 5.86 9.92 -19.87
N PHE A 88 6.52 10.64 -20.79
CA PHE A 88 5.83 11.51 -21.74
C PHE A 88 5.04 10.70 -22.76
N SER A 89 3.82 11.11 -22.98
CA SER A 89 2.96 10.51 -23.97
C SER A 89 3.49 10.82 -25.37
N ARG A 90 3.54 9.80 -26.22
CA ARG A 90 3.66 10.00 -27.67
C ARG A 90 2.24 10.13 -28.24
N GLU A 91 2.07 10.94 -29.28
CA GLU A 91 0.83 11.00 -30.06
C GLU A 91 -0.42 11.54 -29.34
N GLY A 92 -0.28 12.51 -28.46
CA GLY A 92 -1.44 13.18 -27.83
C GLY A 92 -2.18 12.36 -26.76
N ARG A 93 -1.72 11.15 -26.44
CA ARG A 93 -2.31 10.32 -25.37
C ARG A 93 -1.58 10.54 -24.05
N VAL A 94 -2.36 10.65 -22.96
CA VAL A 94 -1.80 10.79 -21.62
C VAL A 94 -1.47 9.41 -21.05
N LYS A 95 -0.21 9.18 -20.69
CA LYS A 95 0.17 7.95 -19.96
C LYS A 95 -0.30 8.02 -18.52
N PRO A 96 -0.80 6.91 -17.95
CA PRO A 96 -1.26 6.89 -16.55
C PRO A 96 -0.19 7.35 -15.55
N GLN A 97 1.07 6.99 -15.76
CA GLN A 97 2.20 7.43 -14.94
C GLN A 97 2.33 8.96 -14.92
N ALA A 98 2.26 9.58 -16.09
CA ALA A 98 2.33 11.03 -16.23
C ALA A 98 1.13 11.71 -15.56
N LEU A 99 -0.08 11.13 -15.70
CA LEU A 99 -1.28 11.63 -15.04
C LEU A 99 -1.11 11.63 -13.53
N MET A 100 -0.74 10.48 -12.92
CA MET A 100 -0.59 10.35 -11.47
C MET A 100 0.47 11.32 -10.93
N THR A 101 1.63 11.40 -11.60
CA THR A 101 2.71 12.30 -11.19
C THR A 101 2.29 13.77 -11.27
N LYS A 102 1.66 14.18 -12.39
CA LYS A 102 1.20 15.56 -12.58
C LYS A 102 0.09 15.93 -11.59
N MET A 103 -0.91 15.06 -11.44
CA MET A 103 -2.00 15.28 -10.49
C MET A 103 -1.49 15.40 -9.06
N SER A 104 -0.57 14.53 -8.64
CA SER A 104 0.02 14.63 -7.30
C SER A 104 0.80 15.92 -7.07
N ALA A 105 1.40 16.48 -8.13
CA ALA A 105 2.14 17.74 -8.05
C ALA A 105 1.23 18.96 -7.90
N ILE A 106 0.09 19.00 -8.62
CA ILE A 106 -0.83 20.15 -8.63
C ILE A 106 -1.87 20.12 -7.51
N CYS A 107 -2.22 18.94 -7.01
CA CYS A 107 -3.18 18.82 -5.92
C CYS A 107 -2.61 19.40 -4.60
N PRO A 108 -3.45 20.08 -3.79
CA PRO A 108 -3.05 20.52 -2.45
C PRO A 108 -2.56 19.37 -1.57
N ASP A 109 -1.66 19.67 -0.63
CA ASP A 109 -1.01 18.68 0.26
C ASP A 109 -1.99 17.92 1.17
N ASN A 110 -3.20 18.46 1.37
CA ASN A 110 -4.25 17.86 2.18
C ASN A 110 -5.31 17.14 1.35
N THR A 111 -5.08 16.95 0.05
CA THR A 111 -5.98 16.23 -0.84
C THR A 111 -6.09 14.77 -0.42
N ARG A 112 -7.32 14.31 -0.27
CA ARG A 112 -7.63 12.89 -0.06
C ARG A 112 -7.80 12.21 -1.40
N VAL A 113 -7.10 11.11 -1.57
CA VAL A 113 -7.04 10.37 -2.84
C VAL A 113 -7.63 8.99 -2.63
N LEU A 114 -8.58 8.66 -3.46
CA LEU A 114 -9.18 7.32 -3.50
C LEU A 114 -8.85 6.68 -4.85
N MET A 115 -8.34 5.47 -4.79
CA MET A 115 -8.03 4.67 -5.97
C MET A 115 -8.98 3.49 -6.03
N ASP A 116 -9.70 3.37 -7.12
CA ASP A 116 -10.60 2.25 -7.34
C ASP A 116 -9.85 1.01 -7.79
N THR A 117 -10.50 -0.13 -7.70
CA THR A 117 -9.94 -1.42 -8.10
C THR A 117 -9.63 -1.46 -9.60
N GLY A 118 -8.51 -2.06 -9.94
CA GLY A 118 -8.02 -2.19 -11.31
C GLY A 118 -6.65 -1.52 -11.48
N ASN A 119 -6.28 -1.20 -12.71
CA ASN A 119 -4.99 -0.59 -13.00
C ASN A 119 -4.79 0.79 -12.36
N SER A 120 -5.87 1.52 -12.06
CA SER A 120 -5.82 2.83 -11.42
C SER A 120 -5.09 2.80 -10.08
N PHE A 121 -5.35 1.79 -9.23
CA PHE A 121 -4.68 1.71 -7.94
C PHE A 121 -3.20 1.34 -8.08
N LEU A 122 -2.85 0.47 -9.05
CA LEU A 122 -1.45 0.13 -9.32
C LEU A 122 -0.66 1.36 -9.76
N TRP A 123 -1.22 2.16 -10.65
CA TRP A 123 -0.62 3.42 -11.05
C TRP A 123 -0.52 4.41 -9.88
N GLY A 124 -1.56 4.48 -9.05
CA GLY A 124 -1.58 5.32 -7.86
C GLY A 124 -0.50 4.96 -6.86
N ILE A 125 -0.38 3.69 -6.49
CA ILE A 125 0.66 3.21 -5.55
C ILE A 125 2.06 3.53 -6.06
N ASN A 126 2.31 3.37 -7.36
CA ASN A 126 3.64 3.53 -7.92
C ASN A 126 4.03 4.98 -8.22
N TYR A 127 3.07 5.83 -8.60
CA TYR A 127 3.38 7.14 -9.18
C TYR A 127 2.74 8.33 -8.47
N TRP A 128 1.78 8.10 -7.55
CA TRP A 128 1.27 9.17 -6.72
C TRP A 128 2.29 9.55 -5.65
N ASN A 129 2.73 10.80 -5.65
CA ASN A 129 3.68 11.28 -4.67
C ASN A 129 2.95 11.87 -3.46
N CYS A 130 2.96 11.17 -2.33
CA CYS A 130 2.45 11.69 -1.08
C CYS A 130 3.41 12.75 -0.54
N LYS A 131 3.00 14.01 -0.55
CA LYS A 131 3.82 15.14 -0.10
C LYS A 131 4.03 15.18 1.43
N ARG A 132 3.22 14.44 2.18
CA ARG A 132 3.35 14.32 3.62
C ARG A 132 3.89 12.95 4.01
N PRO A 133 4.60 12.85 5.15
CA PRO A 133 4.96 11.55 5.72
C PRO A 133 3.71 10.68 5.88
N ILE A 134 3.87 9.39 5.65
CA ILE A 134 2.79 8.43 5.88
C ILE A 134 2.43 8.46 7.36
N ASP A 135 1.21 8.91 7.66
CA ASP A 135 0.66 8.80 9.00
C ASP A 135 -0.08 7.46 9.09
N PHE A 136 0.38 6.59 9.98
CA PHE A 136 -0.24 5.26 10.18
C PHE A 136 -1.62 5.33 10.85
N ASN A 137 -2.07 6.51 11.25
CA ASN A 137 -3.44 6.70 11.72
C ASN A 137 -4.40 6.72 10.51
N PRO A 138 -5.29 5.72 10.36
CA PRO A 138 -6.18 5.63 9.20
C PRO A 138 -7.11 6.85 9.05
N LYS A 139 -7.42 7.54 10.14
CA LYS A 139 -8.22 8.78 10.11
C LYS A 139 -7.46 9.97 9.52
N LYS A 140 -6.14 9.91 9.47
CA LYS A 140 -5.27 10.95 8.92
C LYS A 140 -4.68 10.58 7.57
N SER A 141 -4.82 9.34 7.13
CA SER A 141 -4.36 8.89 5.82
C SER A 141 -4.98 9.76 4.73
N LEU A 142 -4.17 10.11 3.74
CA LEU A 142 -4.61 10.85 2.57
C LEU A 142 -4.77 9.97 1.34
N PHE A 143 -4.30 8.74 1.38
CA PHE A 143 -4.38 7.79 0.29
C PHE A 143 -5.20 6.56 0.72
N HIS A 144 -6.25 6.27 -0.02
CA HIS A 144 -7.21 5.24 0.33
C HIS A 144 -7.42 4.28 -0.85
N ILE A 145 -7.40 3.00 -0.55
CA ILE A 145 -7.67 1.90 -1.48
C ILE A 145 -8.48 0.82 -0.76
N GLY A 146 -9.40 0.20 -1.47
CA GLY A 146 -10.24 -0.88 -0.93
C GLY A 146 -9.73 -2.25 -1.39
N ILE A 147 -8.60 -2.74 -0.84
CA ILE A 147 -7.99 -4.00 -1.30
C ILE A 147 -8.52 -5.26 -0.61
N GLY A 148 -9.27 -5.14 0.47
CA GLY A 148 -9.72 -6.32 1.23
C GLY A 148 -10.69 -7.22 0.44
N PHE A 149 -11.71 -6.62 -0.17
CA PHE A 149 -12.65 -7.28 -1.07
C PHE A 149 -12.40 -6.87 -2.53
N ALA A 150 -11.77 -5.70 -2.74
CA ALA A 150 -11.37 -5.16 -4.04
C ALA A 150 -12.53 -5.00 -5.04
N SER A 151 -13.71 -4.59 -4.57
CA SER A 151 -14.86 -4.35 -5.46
C SER A 151 -14.61 -3.16 -6.38
N MET A 152 -14.94 -3.33 -7.66
CA MET A 152 -14.94 -2.22 -8.62
C MET A 152 -16.11 -1.27 -8.29
N GLY A 153 -15.85 0.05 -8.37
CA GLY A 153 -16.81 1.09 -8.04
C GLY A 153 -16.80 1.53 -6.57
N TRP A 154 -16.10 0.81 -5.68
CA TRP A 154 -16.00 1.17 -4.26
C TRP A 154 -15.54 2.62 -4.03
N ALA A 155 -14.57 3.07 -4.82
CA ALA A 155 -13.99 4.39 -4.60
C ALA A 155 -14.95 5.54 -4.94
N ILE A 156 -15.97 5.31 -5.76
CA ILE A 156 -16.95 6.32 -6.15
C ILE A 156 -17.79 6.70 -4.93
N GLY A 157 -18.50 5.76 -4.33
CA GLY A 157 -19.31 6.00 -3.13
C GLY A 157 -18.44 6.46 -1.95
N ALA A 158 -17.24 5.86 -1.79
CA ALA A 158 -16.30 6.28 -0.75
C ALA A 158 -15.82 7.73 -0.94
N ALA A 159 -15.64 8.21 -2.18
CA ALA A 159 -15.25 9.59 -2.45
C ALA A 159 -16.36 10.58 -2.10
N VAL A 160 -17.60 10.26 -2.38
CA VAL A 160 -18.76 11.07 -1.98
C VAL A 160 -18.83 11.17 -0.46
N GLY A 161 -18.78 10.04 0.24
CA GLY A 161 -18.75 10.02 1.70
C GLY A 161 -17.56 10.76 2.31
N MET A 162 -16.39 10.63 1.68
CA MET A 162 -15.18 11.33 2.10
C MET A 162 -15.31 12.85 1.90
N ALA A 163 -15.88 13.30 0.80
CA ALA A 163 -16.10 14.72 0.52
C ALA A 163 -17.08 15.32 1.52
N ALA A 164 -18.15 14.62 1.85
CA ALA A 164 -19.13 15.05 2.86
C ALA A 164 -18.52 15.14 4.26
N GLY A 165 -17.68 14.16 4.64
CA GLY A 165 -17.04 14.10 5.96
C GLY A 165 -15.81 15.00 6.11
N ALA A 166 -15.07 15.27 5.05
CA ALA A 166 -13.81 15.99 5.07
C ALA A 166 -13.96 17.49 4.77
N LYS A 167 -14.97 18.14 5.34
CA LYS A 167 -15.37 19.53 5.09
C LYS A 167 -14.22 20.44 4.63
N GLY A 168 -14.36 20.98 3.39
CA GLY A 168 -13.40 21.94 2.81
C GLY A 168 -12.05 21.33 2.37
N LYS A 169 -11.88 20.03 2.40
CA LYS A 169 -10.65 19.36 1.90
C LYS A 169 -10.91 18.75 0.52
N PRO A 170 -9.97 18.93 -0.43
CA PRO A 170 -10.12 18.33 -1.75
C PRO A 170 -10.15 16.80 -1.66
N VAL A 171 -11.03 16.20 -2.47
CA VAL A 171 -11.12 14.74 -2.66
C VAL A 171 -10.95 14.44 -4.13
N VAL A 172 -10.08 13.53 -4.47
CA VAL A 172 -9.84 13.07 -5.84
C VAL A 172 -10.05 11.56 -5.87
N CYS A 173 -10.91 11.12 -6.78
CA CYS A 173 -11.16 9.72 -7.04
C CYS A 173 -10.64 9.35 -8.43
N PHE A 174 -9.82 8.30 -8.48
CA PHE A 174 -9.42 7.68 -9.72
C PHE A 174 -10.17 6.37 -9.88
N THR A 175 -11.00 6.30 -10.89
CA THR A 175 -11.80 5.13 -11.23
C THR A 175 -11.59 4.76 -12.69
N GLY A 176 -11.70 3.47 -13.01
CA GLY A 176 -11.72 2.99 -14.39
C GLY A 176 -13.11 3.13 -15.01
N ASP A 177 -13.19 3.07 -16.33
CA ASP A 177 -14.43 3.11 -17.10
C ASP A 177 -15.39 1.99 -16.69
N GLY A 178 -14.90 0.76 -16.52
CA GLY A 178 -15.71 -0.37 -16.06
C GLY A 178 -16.28 -0.15 -14.65
N SER A 179 -15.45 0.33 -13.72
CA SER A 179 -15.90 0.68 -12.37
C SER A 179 -16.93 1.78 -12.36
N MET A 180 -16.75 2.80 -13.19
CA MET A 180 -17.70 3.90 -13.33
C MET A 180 -19.05 3.42 -13.88
N LEU A 181 -19.04 2.51 -14.84
CA LEU A 181 -20.28 1.93 -15.38
C LEU A 181 -21.00 1.05 -14.35
N MET A 182 -20.28 0.40 -13.46
CA MET A 182 -20.88 -0.45 -12.41
C MET A 182 -21.54 0.34 -11.29
N SER A 183 -21.00 1.48 -10.92
CA SER A 183 -21.41 2.24 -9.73
C SER A 183 -21.59 3.74 -9.99
N GLY A 184 -21.59 4.19 -11.23
CA GLY A 184 -21.70 5.61 -11.56
C GLY A 184 -23.10 6.20 -11.38
N GLN A 185 -24.07 5.39 -10.96
CA GLN A 185 -25.44 5.83 -10.65
C GLN A 185 -25.64 6.12 -9.16
N GLU A 186 -24.65 5.78 -8.32
CA GLU A 186 -24.64 6.10 -6.88
C GLU A 186 -24.40 7.60 -6.65
#